data_29134d33e82a6c819583919349355544
#
_entry.id   29134d33e82a6c819583919349355544
#
_cell.length_a   1.000
_cell.length_b   1.000
_cell.length_c   1.000
_cell.angle_alpha   90.00
_cell.angle_beta   90.00
_cell.angle_gamma   90.00
#
_symmetry.space_group_name_H-M   'P 1'
#
loop_
_entity.id
_entity.type
_entity.pdbx_description
1 polymer ?
#
loop_
_entity_poly.entity_id
_entity_poly.type
_entity_poly.pdbx_seq_one_letter_code
_entity_poly.pdbx_strand_id
1 'polypeptide(L)'
;AEIPPTFGVSSKMVQAVIAGGRRALTKAVEGAEDSTAAGARDLRAKRVTARDVVVGITASGTTPYVLGALGYARRRGAVTIALTANRGTPVGRAARITIAPQTGPEVVTGSTRMKAGTAQKLVLNMLSTTAMVRLGRVYDNWMIGVALTNRKLRERGVRILCQATGASVAEAERALRQVGDRLPVALEKLKKRVSGEGV
;
A
#
# COMPACT_ATOMS: atom_id res chain seq x y z
N ALA A 1 -6.63 -1.88 -4.81
CA ALA A 1 -8.08 -1.70 -4.78
C ALA A 1 -8.58 -1.48 -3.34
N GLU A 2 -8.14 -2.30 -2.38
CA GLU A 2 -8.64 -2.30 -1.00
C GLU A 2 -8.09 -1.19 -0.09
N ILE A 3 -6.98 -0.55 -0.44
CA ILE A 3 -6.36 0.51 0.38
C ILE A 3 -7.28 1.72 0.57
N PRO A 4 -7.94 2.28 -0.46
CA PRO A 4 -8.84 3.41 -0.29
C PRO A 4 -10.01 3.14 0.67
N PRO A 5 -10.81 2.08 0.51
CA PRO A 5 -11.93 1.82 1.43
C PRO A 5 -11.48 1.42 2.83
N THR A 6 -10.32 0.75 2.96
CA THR A 6 -9.80 0.30 4.26
C THR A 6 -9.29 1.46 5.11
N PHE A 7 -8.56 2.40 4.49
CA PHE A 7 -7.84 3.44 5.22
C PHE A 7 -8.37 4.86 4.97
N GLY A 8 -9.43 5.01 4.19
CA GLY A 8 -10.03 6.32 3.88
C GLY A 8 -9.08 7.25 3.15
N VAL A 9 -8.28 6.71 2.22
CA VAL A 9 -7.31 7.48 1.45
C VAL A 9 -7.71 7.57 -0.03
N SER A 10 -7.18 8.57 -0.73
CA SER A 10 -7.43 8.71 -2.17
C SER A 10 -6.90 7.50 -2.95
N SER A 11 -7.64 7.06 -3.96
CA SER A 11 -7.18 6.03 -4.92
C SER A 11 -5.93 6.45 -5.71
N LYS A 12 -5.58 7.74 -5.70
CA LYS A 12 -4.35 8.26 -6.29
C LYS A 12 -3.13 8.07 -5.41
N MET A 13 -3.30 7.77 -4.10
CA MET A 13 -2.18 7.64 -3.17
C MET A 13 -1.33 6.41 -3.47
N VAL A 14 -1.94 5.27 -3.78
CA VAL A 14 -1.24 4.05 -4.16
C VAL A 14 -1.72 3.64 -5.55
N GLN A 15 -0.81 3.59 -6.49
CA GLN A 15 -1.09 3.26 -7.88
C GLN A 15 -0.19 2.12 -8.34
N ALA A 16 -0.71 1.28 -9.21
CA ALA A 16 0.06 0.22 -9.86
C ALA A 16 0.27 0.54 -11.34
N VAL A 17 1.45 0.16 -11.83
CA VAL A 17 1.83 0.17 -13.24
C VAL A 17 2.35 -1.22 -13.57
N ILE A 18 1.87 -1.80 -14.65
CA ILE A 18 2.23 -3.15 -15.08
C ILE A 18 2.68 -3.14 -16.53
N ALA A 19 3.75 -3.86 -16.83
CA ALA A 19 4.20 -4.08 -18.21
C ALA A 19 3.05 -4.67 -19.05
N GLY A 20 2.80 -4.13 -20.25
CA GLY A 20 1.65 -4.49 -21.07
C GLY A 20 0.32 -3.82 -20.68
N GLY A 21 0.32 -2.98 -19.61
CA GLY A 21 -0.84 -2.20 -19.19
C GLY A 21 -2.02 -3.05 -18.72
N ARG A 22 -3.24 -2.48 -18.78
CA ARG A 22 -4.46 -3.16 -18.29
C ARG A 22 -4.74 -4.52 -18.95
N ARG A 23 -4.31 -4.70 -20.19
CA ARG A 23 -4.48 -5.98 -20.91
C ARG A 23 -3.72 -7.10 -20.22
N ALA A 24 -2.55 -6.82 -19.65
CA ALA A 24 -1.73 -7.81 -18.95
C ALA A 24 -2.37 -8.37 -17.67
N LEU A 25 -3.45 -7.75 -17.16
CA LEU A 25 -4.21 -8.29 -16.01
C LEU A 25 -5.04 -9.52 -16.36
N THR A 26 -5.35 -9.74 -17.63
CA THR A 26 -6.24 -10.83 -18.09
C THR A 26 -5.67 -11.66 -19.22
N LYS A 27 -4.64 -11.17 -19.93
CA LYS A 27 -3.97 -11.87 -21.04
C LYS A 27 -2.47 -11.61 -20.97
N ALA A 28 -1.67 -12.64 -21.24
CA ALA A 28 -0.22 -12.46 -21.44
C ALA A 28 0.04 -11.49 -22.59
N VAL A 29 1.00 -10.57 -22.38
CA VAL A 29 1.47 -9.62 -23.40
C VAL A 29 2.96 -9.90 -23.58
N GLU A 30 3.27 -10.74 -24.56
CA GLU A 30 4.64 -11.16 -24.83
C GLU A 30 5.55 -9.96 -25.10
N GLY A 31 6.79 -10.03 -24.59
CA GLY A 31 7.80 -8.96 -24.76
C GLY A 31 7.51 -7.64 -24.03
N ALA A 32 6.39 -7.50 -23.31
CA ALA A 32 6.07 -6.26 -22.61
C ALA A 32 7.09 -5.90 -21.52
N GLU A 33 7.77 -6.88 -20.95
CA GLU A 33 8.78 -6.70 -19.90
C GLU A 33 10.16 -6.28 -20.43
N ASP A 34 10.42 -6.42 -21.74
CA ASP A 34 11.74 -6.28 -22.33
C ASP A 34 12.09 -4.81 -22.67
N SER A 35 11.13 -3.90 -22.55
CA SER A 35 11.33 -2.50 -22.94
C SER A 35 11.60 -1.56 -21.76
N THR A 36 12.85 -1.19 -21.57
CA THR A 36 13.26 -0.13 -20.63
C THR A 36 12.56 1.20 -20.91
N ALA A 37 12.41 1.55 -22.20
CA ALA A 37 11.73 2.79 -22.61
C ALA A 37 10.24 2.78 -22.23
N ALA A 38 9.57 1.63 -22.35
CA ALA A 38 8.17 1.49 -21.94
C ALA A 38 7.99 1.71 -20.43
N GLY A 39 8.85 1.13 -19.60
CA GLY A 39 8.81 1.34 -18.15
C GLY A 39 8.98 2.81 -17.75
N ALA A 40 9.92 3.50 -18.36
CA ALA A 40 10.12 4.93 -18.13
C ALA A 40 8.93 5.78 -18.63
N ARG A 41 8.37 5.46 -19.80
CA ARG A 41 7.22 6.16 -20.39
C ARG A 41 5.97 6.01 -19.51
N ASP A 42 5.66 4.80 -19.07
CA ASP A 42 4.46 4.49 -18.31
C ASP A 42 4.51 5.14 -16.92
N LEU A 43 5.70 5.20 -16.31
CA LEU A 43 5.88 5.89 -15.05
C LEU A 43 5.86 7.42 -15.22
N ARG A 44 6.34 7.95 -16.35
CA ARG A 44 6.21 9.37 -16.70
C ARG A 44 4.75 9.81 -16.75
N ALA A 45 3.86 8.97 -17.28
CA ALA A 45 2.42 9.24 -17.33
C ALA A 45 1.80 9.39 -15.93
N LYS A 46 2.43 8.83 -14.88
CA LYS A 46 2.02 8.99 -13.48
C LYS A 46 2.50 10.30 -12.85
N ARG A 47 3.30 11.10 -13.54
CA ARG A 47 3.82 12.40 -13.07
C ARG A 47 4.62 12.29 -11.77
N VAL A 48 5.42 11.25 -11.63
CA VAL A 48 6.25 10.99 -10.45
C VAL A 48 7.17 12.18 -10.14
N THR A 49 7.29 12.52 -8.86
CA THR A 49 8.06 13.62 -8.28
C THR A 49 8.98 13.13 -7.16
N ALA A 50 9.79 14.00 -6.61
CA ALA A 50 10.63 13.71 -5.44
C ALA A 50 9.87 13.36 -4.15
N ARG A 51 8.55 13.59 -4.12
CA ARG A 51 7.68 13.25 -2.97
C ARG A 51 7.16 11.81 -3.03
N ASP A 52 7.43 11.11 -4.13
CA ASP A 52 6.90 9.77 -4.37
C ASP A 52 7.91 8.69 -4.00
N VAL A 53 7.39 7.49 -3.71
CA VAL A 53 8.15 6.27 -3.56
C VAL A 53 7.74 5.32 -4.69
N VAL A 54 8.72 4.80 -5.42
CA VAL A 54 8.49 3.84 -6.50
C VAL A 54 9.07 2.49 -6.13
N VAL A 55 8.21 1.47 -6.07
CA VAL A 55 8.60 0.09 -5.81
C VAL A 55 8.66 -0.66 -7.14
N GLY A 56 9.84 -1.01 -7.60
CA GLY A 56 10.05 -1.87 -8.77
C GLY A 56 10.01 -3.33 -8.36
N ILE A 57 9.08 -4.10 -8.92
CA ILE A 57 8.81 -5.48 -8.52
C ILE A 57 9.19 -6.42 -9.66
N THR A 58 10.06 -7.37 -9.39
CA THR A 58 10.47 -8.43 -10.33
C THR A 58 11.09 -9.59 -9.58
N ALA A 59 10.66 -10.81 -9.85
CA ALA A 59 11.22 -11.99 -9.17
C ALA A 59 12.70 -12.22 -9.55
N SER A 60 13.03 -12.13 -10.84
CA SER A 60 14.40 -12.32 -11.34
C SER A 60 15.36 -11.21 -10.91
N GLY A 61 14.85 -9.97 -10.82
CA GLY A 61 15.67 -8.79 -10.60
C GLY A 61 16.41 -8.27 -11.84
N THR A 62 16.03 -8.73 -13.04
CA THR A 62 16.69 -8.36 -14.31
C THR A 62 15.78 -7.66 -15.32
N THR A 63 14.48 -7.59 -15.05
CA THR A 63 13.43 -7.11 -15.96
C THR A 63 13.71 -5.69 -16.47
N PRO A 64 13.94 -5.49 -17.81
CA PRO A 64 14.26 -4.20 -18.40
C PRO A 64 13.20 -3.12 -18.14
N TYR A 65 11.93 -3.45 -18.23
CA TYR A 65 10.81 -2.55 -17.91
C TYR A 65 10.95 -1.94 -16.50
N VAL A 66 11.27 -2.75 -15.50
CA VAL A 66 11.45 -2.31 -14.11
C VAL A 66 12.69 -1.43 -13.97
N LEU A 67 13.80 -1.77 -14.65
CA LEU A 67 15.01 -0.93 -14.71
C LEU A 67 14.70 0.45 -15.27
N GLY A 68 13.93 0.52 -16.36
CA GLY A 68 13.50 1.78 -16.98
C GLY A 68 12.64 2.64 -16.05
N ALA A 69 11.68 2.02 -15.38
CA ALA A 69 10.81 2.68 -14.41
C ALA A 69 11.61 3.25 -13.22
N LEU A 70 12.48 2.45 -12.58
CA LEU A 70 13.31 2.90 -11.46
C LEU A 70 14.31 3.98 -11.89
N GLY A 71 14.94 3.84 -13.05
CA GLY A 71 15.84 4.85 -13.61
C GLY A 71 15.14 6.19 -13.83
N TYR A 72 13.91 6.18 -14.37
CA TYR A 72 13.10 7.39 -14.50
C TYR A 72 12.76 7.99 -13.13
N ALA A 73 12.27 7.19 -12.19
CA ALA A 73 11.90 7.64 -10.83
C ALA A 73 13.09 8.31 -10.13
N ARG A 74 14.28 7.71 -10.20
CA ARG A 74 15.49 8.24 -9.59
C ARG A 74 15.88 9.60 -10.18
N ARG A 75 15.79 9.78 -11.52
CA ARG A 75 16.03 11.09 -12.15
C ARG A 75 15.03 12.16 -11.74
N ARG A 76 13.82 11.74 -11.30
CA ARG A 76 12.79 12.65 -10.74
C ARG A 76 12.96 12.93 -9.25
N GLY A 77 14.02 12.38 -8.62
CA GLY A 77 14.28 12.52 -7.18
C GLY A 77 13.43 11.62 -6.28
N ALA A 78 12.61 10.74 -6.85
CA ALA A 78 11.79 9.82 -6.07
C ALA A 78 12.63 8.77 -5.34
N VAL A 79 12.18 8.34 -4.16
CA VAL A 79 12.78 7.19 -3.48
C VAL A 79 12.44 5.93 -4.25
N THR A 80 13.44 5.10 -4.51
CA THR A 80 13.30 3.86 -5.27
C THR A 80 13.57 2.64 -4.41
N ILE A 81 12.67 1.65 -4.48
CA ILE A 81 12.76 0.37 -3.79
C ILE A 81 12.73 -0.74 -4.84
N ALA A 82 13.67 -1.67 -4.78
CA ALA A 82 13.61 -2.91 -5.55
C ALA A 82 13.03 -4.02 -4.68
N LEU A 83 12.03 -4.73 -5.20
CA LEU A 83 11.50 -5.95 -4.60
C LEU A 83 11.78 -7.11 -5.56
N THR A 84 12.66 -8.01 -5.16
CA THR A 84 13.13 -9.13 -5.99
C THR A 84 13.34 -10.37 -5.14
N ALA A 85 13.31 -11.58 -5.72
CA ALA A 85 13.60 -12.82 -5.01
C ALA A 85 15.12 -13.15 -4.97
N ASN A 86 15.95 -12.36 -5.64
CA ASN A 86 17.38 -12.60 -5.77
C ASN A 86 18.22 -11.40 -5.31
N ARG A 87 19.34 -11.65 -4.64
CA ARG A 87 20.32 -10.62 -4.24
C ARG A 87 21.27 -10.26 -5.40
N GLY A 88 21.87 -9.08 -5.30
CA GLY A 88 22.93 -8.66 -6.22
C GLY A 88 22.48 -8.42 -7.67
N THR A 89 21.19 -8.23 -7.90
CA THR A 89 20.59 -8.08 -9.23
C THR A 89 20.76 -6.66 -9.81
N PRO A 90 20.65 -6.50 -11.13
CA PRO A 90 20.65 -5.17 -11.75
C PRO A 90 19.57 -4.24 -11.20
N VAL A 91 18.34 -4.75 -10.99
CA VAL A 91 17.24 -3.96 -10.42
C VAL A 91 17.54 -3.56 -8.98
N GLY A 92 18.14 -4.46 -8.18
CA GLY A 92 18.57 -4.15 -6.82
C GLY A 92 19.61 -3.03 -6.79
N ARG A 93 20.63 -3.09 -7.65
CA ARG A 93 21.66 -2.04 -7.76
C ARG A 93 21.12 -0.70 -8.26
N ALA A 94 20.07 -0.70 -9.06
CA ALA A 94 19.45 0.51 -9.57
C ALA A 94 18.59 1.26 -8.54
N ALA A 95 18.16 0.60 -7.48
CA ALA A 95 17.32 1.16 -6.44
C ALA A 95 18.14 1.69 -5.25
N ARG A 96 17.53 2.62 -4.49
CA ARG A 96 18.09 3.10 -3.22
C ARG A 96 17.99 2.06 -2.11
N ILE A 97 16.91 1.28 -2.11
CA ILE A 97 16.61 0.23 -1.11
C ILE A 97 16.33 -1.06 -1.87
N THR A 98 16.88 -2.18 -1.39
CA THR A 98 16.60 -3.50 -1.95
C THR A 98 15.96 -4.40 -0.90
N ILE A 99 14.80 -4.95 -1.21
CA ILE A 99 14.12 -5.97 -0.43
C ILE A 99 14.18 -7.26 -1.24
N ALA A 100 14.91 -8.26 -0.73
CA ALA A 100 15.15 -9.50 -1.47
C ALA A 100 14.89 -10.72 -0.58
N PRO A 101 13.59 -11.10 -0.37
CA PRO A 101 13.26 -12.31 0.36
C PRO A 101 13.80 -13.54 -0.38
N GLN A 102 14.55 -14.37 0.31
CA GLN A 102 15.16 -15.56 -0.26
C GLN A 102 14.17 -16.72 -0.26
N THR A 103 13.49 -16.93 -1.35
CA THR A 103 12.42 -17.95 -1.47
C THR A 103 12.95 -19.32 -1.90
N GLY A 104 14.20 -19.38 -2.36
CA GLY A 104 14.77 -20.59 -2.97
C GLY A 104 14.11 -20.95 -4.31
N PRO A 105 14.48 -22.09 -4.92
CA PRO A 105 13.97 -22.51 -6.21
C PRO A 105 12.48 -22.84 -6.15
N GLU A 106 11.76 -22.53 -7.23
CA GLU A 106 10.34 -22.88 -7.35
C GLU A 106 10.16 -24.40 -7.60
N VAL A 107 9.02 -24.94 -7.19
CA VAL A 107 8.66 -26.36 -7.47
C VAL A 107 8.65 -26.65 -8.99
N VAL A 108 8.13 -25.69 -9.76
CA VAL A 108 8.27 -25.68 -11.22
C VAL A 108 9.31 -24.62 -11.56
N THR A 109 10.49 -25.03 -11.99
CA THR A 109 11.62 -24.15 -12.28
C THR A 109 11.22 -23.01 -13.22
N GLY A 110 11.51 -21.76 -12.81
CA GLY A 110 11.17 -20.55 -13.56
C GLY A 110 9.73 -20.04 -13.37
N SER A 111 8.84 -20.79 -12.71
CA SER A 111 7.46 -20.36 -12.46
C SER A 111 7.36 -19.50 -11.19
N THR A 112 7.82 -18.25 -11.26
CA THR A 112 7.96 -17.31 -10.12
C THR A 112 6.65 -16.78 -9.54
N ARG A 113 5.51 -17.22 -10.07
CA ARG A 113 4.17 -16.93 -9.54
C ARG A 113 3.87 -17.60 -8.18
N MET A 114 4.68 -18.58 -7.77
CA MET A 114 4.47 -19.40 -6.57
C MET A 114 5.12 -18.75 -5.34
N LYS A 115 6.29 -19.22 -4.91
CA LYS A 115 6.95 -18.72 -3.69
C LYS A 115 7.37 -17.26 -3.80
N ALA A 116 7.97 -16.88 -4.93
CA ALA A 116 8.37 -15.48 -5.17
C ALA A 116 7.15 -14.56 -5.19
N GLY A 117 6.07 -14.92 -5.90
CA GLY A 117 4.83 -14.13 -5.92
C GLY A 117 4.19 -14.01 -4.53
N THR A 118 4.18 -15.08 -3.73
CA THR A 118 3.67 -15.07 -2.36
C THR A 118 4.52 -14.15 -1.47
N ALA A 119 5.85 -14.23 -1.55
CA ALA A 119 6.73 -13.36 -0.80
C ALA A 119 6.57 -11.88 -1.18
N GLN A 120 6.43 -11.58 -2.47
CA GLN A 120 6.17 -10.22 -2.95
C GLN A 120 4.85 -9.67 -2.40
N LYS A 121 3.78 -10.47 -2.42
CA LYS A 121 2.49 -10.09 -1.82
C LYS A 121 2.62 -9.78 -0.34
N LEU A 122 3.33 -10.60 0.43
CA LEU A 122 3.56 -10.38 1.86
C LEU A 122 4.35 -9.08 2.12
N VAL A 123 5.41 -8.83 1.35
CA VAL A 123 6.20 -7.59 1.45
C VAL A 123 5.35 -6.36 1.12
N LEU A 124 4.54 -6.41 0.07
CA LEU A 124 3.65 -5.30 -0.29
C LEU A 124 2.59 -5.03 0.79
N ASN A 125 2.05 -6.08 1.43
CA ASN A 125 1.15 -5.93 2.55
C ASN A 125 1.83 -5.28 3.76
N MET A 126 3.06 -5.72 4.10
CA MET A 126 3.84 -5.10 5.17
C MET A 126 4.14 -3.63 4.90
N LEU A 127 4.60 -3.30 3.69
CA LEU A 127 4.90 -1.91 3.30
C LEU A 127 3.65 -1.02 3.37
N SER A 128 2.54 -1.46 2.77
CA SER A 128 1.31 -0.68 2.75
C SER A 128 0.68 -0.53 4.13
N THR A 129 0.62 -1.60 4.92
CA THR A 129 0.06 -1.54 6.27
C THR A 129 0.91 -0.66 7.18
N THR A 130 2.24 -0.82 7.16
CA THR A 130 3.14 0.02 7.96
C THR A 130 3.04 1.49 7.58
N ALA A 131 2.95 1.80 6.29
CA ALA A 131 2.75 3.17 5.82
C ALA A 131 1.43 3.76 6.37
N MET A 132 0.33 3.01 6.34
CA MET A 132 -0.96 3.48 6.86
C MET A 132 -0.98 3.63 8.38
N VAL A 133 -0.28 2.75 9.12
CA VAL A 133 -0.05 2.90 10.57
C VAL A 133 0.71 4.20 10.86
N ARG A 134 1.81 4.46 10.13
CA ARG A 134 2.61 5.69 10.28
C ARG A 134 1.84 6.96 9.90
N LEU A 135 0.87 6.86 9.03
CA LEU A 135 -0.03 7.95 8.62
C LEU A 135 -1.23 8.14 9.58
N GLY A 136 -1.27 7.43 10.71
CA GLY A 136 -2.34 7.55 11.69
C GLY A 136 -3.70 7.03 11.20
N ARG A 137 -3.71 6.05 10.26
CA ARG A 137 -4.94 5.43 9.76
C ARG A 137 -5.37 4.20 10.55
N VAL A 138 -4.55 3.81 11.52
CA VAL A 138 -4.76 2.67 12.43
C VAL A 138 -4.53 3.17 13.84
N TYR A 139 -5.35 2.73 14.78
CA TYR A 139 -5.17 2.93 16.21
C TYR A 139 -5.12 1.57 16.88
N ASP A 140 -4.01 1.25 17.57
CA ASP A 140 -3.72 -0.10 18.03
C ASP A 140 -3.84 -1.09 16.86
N ASN A 141 -4.76 -2.06 16.91
CA ASN A 141 -5.09 -2.96 15.80
C ASN A 141 -6.38 -2.56 15.05
N TRP A 142 -6.97 -1.39 15.35
CA TRP A 142 -8.24 -0.94 14.80
C TRP A 142 -8.07 -0.11 13.53
N MET A 143 -8.80 -0.51 12.50
CA MET A 143 -8.90 0.22 11.24
C MET A 143 -9.81 1.46 11.43
N ILE A 144 -9.23 2.58 11.85
CA ILE A 144 -9.98 3.81 12.14
C ILE A 144 -10.18 4.71 10.91
N GLY A 145 -9.40 4.52 9.85
CA GLY A 145 -9.51 5.29 8.61
C GLY A 145 -10.70 4.91 7.73
N VAL A 146 -11.47 3.89 8.10
CA VAL A 146 -12.59 3.40 7.29
C VAL A 146 -13.70 4.43 7.13
N ALA A 147 -14.22 4.59 5.91
CA ALA A 147 -15.39 5.41 5.65
C ALA A 147 -16.67 4.65 6.07
N LEU A 148 -17.49 5.26 6.93
CA LEU A 148 -18.72 4.66 7.48
C LEU A 148 -19.90 4.81 6.50
N THR A 149 -19.77 4.30 5.27
CA THR A 149 -20.69 4.53 4.16
C THR A 149 -21.97 3.68 4.16
N ASN A 150 -22.03 2.66 5.01
CA ASN A 150 -23.21 1.80 5.12
C ASN A 150 -23.43 1.35 6.58
N ARG A 151 -24.59 0.74 6.84
CA ARG A 151 -25.00 0.29 8.18
C ARG A 151 -23.93 -0.61 8.83
N LYS A 152 -23.44 -1.63 8.12
CA LYS A 152 -22.41 -2.57 8.63
C LYS A 152 -21.13 -1.86 9.05
N LEU A 153 -20.66 -0.89 8.25
CA LEU A 153 -19.44 -0.13 8.56
C LEU A 153 -19.68 0.83 9.72
N ARG A 154 -20.89 1.42 9.83
CA ARG A 154 -21.25 2.26 10.96
C ARG A 154 -21.33 1.46 12.27
N GLU A 155 -21.95 0.29 12.28
CA GLU A 155 -21.97 -0.63 13.42
C GLU A 155 -20.56 -1.06 13.85
N ARG A 156 -19.65 -1.29 12.85
CA ARG A 156 -18.24 -1.55 13.11
C ARG A 156 -17.56 -0.34 13.78
N GLY A 157 -17.81 0.88 13.29
CA GLY A 157 -17.26 2.11 13.88
C GLY A 157 -17.67 2.28 15.34
N VAL A 158 -18.95 2.09 15.66
CA VAL A 158 -19.46 2.11 17.04
C VAL A 158 -18.74 1.09 17.92
N ARG A 159 -18.63 -0.16 17.44
CA ARG A 159 -17.94 -1.23 18.17
C ARG A 159 -16.47 -0.89 18.42
N ILE A 160 -15.76 -0.33 17.43
CA ILE A 160 -14.36 0.11 17.59
C ILE A 160 -14.27 1.16 18.70
N LEU A 161 -15.15 2.17 18.70
CA LEU A 161 -15.15 3.21 19.72
C LEU A 161 -15.40 2.63 21.12
N CYS A 162 -16.40 1.76 21.28
CA CYS A 162 -16.67 1.12 22.56
C CYS A 162 -15.46 0.33 23.08
N GLN A 163 -14.83 -0.48 22.22
CA GLN A 163 -13.71 -1.32 22.60
C GLN A 163 -12.43 -0.51 22.87
N ALA A 164 -12.20 0.55 22.10
CA ALA A 164 -11.00 1.37 22.23
C ALA A 164 -11.04 2.37 23.41
N THR A 165 -12.26 2.72 23.90
CA THR A 165 -12.42 3.81 24.89
C THR A 165 -13.22 3.42 26.12
N GLY A 166 -13.87 2.25 26.12
CA GLY A 166 -14.83 1.85 27.17
C GLY A 166 -16.17 2.58 27.12
N ALA A 167 -16.40 3.42 26.09
CA ALA A 167 -17.66 4.14 25.95
C ALA A 167 -18.85 3.20 25.69
N SER A 168 -20.04 3.56 26.17
CA SER A 168 -21.27 2.89 25.83
C SER A 168 -21.63 3.07 24.36
N VAL A 169 -22.49 2.21 23.83
CA VAL A 169 -23.01 2.31 22.44
C VAL A 169 -23.64 3.68 22.19
N ALA A 170 -24.45 4.17 23.13
CA ALA A 170 -25.12 5.47 23.01
C ALA A 170 -24.13 6.65 22.95
N GLU A 171 -23.04 6.59 23.72
CA GLU A 171 -21.98 7.60 23.68
C GLU A 171 -21.19 7.54 22.38
N ALA A 172 -20.82 6.35 21.91
CA ALA A 172 -20.12 6.15 20.66
C ALA A 172 -20.94 6.66 19.46
N GLU A 173 -22.23 6.33 19.40
CA GLU A 173 -23.13 6.83 18.36
C GLU A 173 -23.29 8.36 18.39
N ARG A 174 -23.43 8.93 19.58
CA ARG A 174 -23.50 10.38 19.76
C ARG A 174 -22.23 11.05 19.28
N ALA A 175 -21.07 10.52 19.66
CA ALA A 175 -19.76 11.03 19.22
C ALA A 175 -19.63 10.99 17.69
N LEU A 176 -20.02 9.89 17.03
CA LEU A 176 -20.01 9.79 15.57
C LEU A 176 -20.92 10.83 14.91
N ARG A 177 -22.16 10.97 15.37
CA ARG A 177 -23.09 11.99 14.83
C ARG A 177 -22.52 13.41 14.94
N GLN A 178 -21.89 13.75 16.06
CA GLN A 178 -21.33 15.08 16.29
C GLN A 178 -20.16 15.44 15.38
N VAL A 179 -19.48 14.45 14.81
CA VAL A 179 -18.30 14.65 13.94
C VAL A 179 -18.54 14.24 12.49
N GLY A 180 -19.79 14.00 12.08
CA GLY A 180 -20.13 13.61 10.72
C GLY A 180 -19.51 12.26 10.33
N ASP A 181 -19.66 11.27 11.21
CA ASP A 181 -19.18 9.89 11.04
C ASP A 181 -17.67 9.74 10.80
N ARG A 182 -16.88 10.73 11.18
CA ARG A 182 -15.41 10.68 11.10
C ARG A 182 -14.85 9.92 12.31
N LEU A 183 -14.65 8.62 12.15
CA LEU A 183 -14.24 7.70 13.20
C LEU A 183 -12.96 8.13 13.96
N PRO A 184 -11.86 8.60 13.31
CA PRO A 184 -10.68 9.06 14.04
C PRO A 184 -10.98 10.23 14.99
N VAL A 185 -11.82 11.17 14.54
CA VAL A 185 -12.19 12.36 15.32
C VAL A 185 -13.09 12.00 16.51
N ALA A 186 -14.03 11.06 16.30
CA ALA A 186 -14.87 10.54 17.37
C ALA A 186 -14.04 9.81 18.44
N LEU A 187 -13.03 9.04 18.00
CA LEU A 187 -12.10 8.33 18.89
C LEU A 187 -11.33 9.31 19.78
N GLU A 188 -10.71 10.33 19.19
CA GLU A 188 -9.97 11.36 19.95
C GLU A 188 -10.86 12.09 20.96
N LYS A 189 -12.10 12.43 20.55
CA LYS A 189 -13.06 13.10 21.44
C LYS A 189 -13.42 12.26 22.66
N LEU A 190 -13.65 10.97 22.45
CA LEU A 190 -13.99 10.05 23.55
C LEU A 190 -12.78 9.80 24.46
N LYS A 191 -11.56 9.70 23.93
CA LYS A 191 -10.34 9.52 24.72
C LYS A 191 -10.08 10.71 25.64
N LYS A 192 -10.16 11.96 25.15
CA LYS A 192 -9.99 13.17 25.96
C LYS A 192 -10.98 13.22 27.12
N ARG A 193 -12.20 12.75 26.93
CA ARG A 193 -13.20 12.68 27.98
C ARG A 193 -12.82 11.66 29.08
N VAL A 194 -12.22 10.55 28.71
CA VAL A 194 -11.78 9.51 29.67
C VAL A 194 -10.51 9.94 30.43
N SER A 195 -9.60 10.68 29.79
CA SER A 195 -8.38 11.19 30.41
C SER A 195 -8.59 12.44 31.30
N GLY A 196 -9.81 12.98 31.41
CA GLY A 196 -10.09 14.17 32.21
C GLY A 196 -9.57 15.49 31.65
N GLU A 197 -9.04 15.53 30.41
CA GLU A 197 -8.47 16.72 29.77
C GLU A 197 -9.54 17.57 29.04
N GLY A 198 -10.77 17.56 29.51
CA GLY A 198 -11.89 18.25 28.85
C GLY A 198 -12.78 19.01 29.83
N VAL A 199 -12.27 20.13 30.36
CA VAL A 199 -13.08 21.26 30.88
C VAL A 199 -12.47 22.55 30.34
#